data_77cec8a82f7a6badfa9e793156d349b1
#
_entry.id   77cec8a82f7a6badfa9e793156d349b1
#
_cell.length_a   1.000
_cell.length_b   1.000
_cell.length_c   1.000
_cell.angle_alpha   90.00
_cell.angle_beta   90.00
_cell.angle_gamma   90.00
#
_symmetry.space_group_name_H-M   'P 1'
#
loop_
_entity.id
_entity.type
_entity.pdbx_description
1 polymer ?
#
loop_
_entity_poly.entity_id
_entity_poly.type
_entity_poly.pdbx_seq_one_letter_code
_entity_poly.pdbx_strand_id
1 'polypeptide(L)'
;MKLSRKTLSLLGGLVLVLAAIGLTLFGGSGTDSTTTTTSTRAVAGVTPTANAPKPGPPAGNSSASPVTKTAGVPDRAYVTLIEIDAGRWPGSANAQGTKGGEQFMNRGTKLPPKDSAGTAVKYQEWDVNPKQPNRGRDAERIVTGSDGSAWYTGDHYETFTRMR
;
A
#
# COMPACT_ATOMS: atom_id res chain seq x y z
N MET A 1 11.99 -57.85 0.05
CA MET A 1 12.28 -57.09 1.28
C MET A 1 13.32 -56.02 0.98
N LYS A 2 12.94 -54.76 0.85
CA LYS A 2 13.89 -53.62 0.71
C LYS A 2 13.66 -52.63 1.83
N LEU A 3 14.64 -52.49 2.67
CA LEU A 3 14.63 -51.60 3.83
C LEU A 3 14.69 -50.14 3.38
N SER A 4 13.75 -49.35 3.87
CA SER A 4 13.73 -47.91 3.76
C SER A 4 14.75 -47.30 4.76
N ARG A 5 15.69 -46.56 4.26
CA ARG A 5 16.66 -45.81 5.09
C ARG A 5 16.07 -44.45 5.41
N LYS A 6 15.56 -44.31 6.63
CA LYS A 6 15.29 -43.02 7.25
C LYS A 6 16.61 -42.44 7.72
N THR A 7 17.11 -41.42 7.08
CA THR A 7 18.21 -40.63 7.62
C THR A 7 17.66 -39.48 8.45
N LEU A 8 17.83 -39.61 9.71
CA LEU A 8 17.69 -38.64 10.78
C LEU A 8 18.89 -37.68 10.67
N SER A 9 18.65 -36.40 10.38
CA SER A 9 19.64 -35.34 10.56
C SER A 9 19.11 -34.32 11.54
N LEU A 10 19.53 -34.53 12.77
CA LEU A 10 19.37 -33.63 13.91
C LEU A 10 20.80 -33.09 14.21
N LEU A 11 20.99 -31.78 14.05
CA LEU A 11 22.10 -30.98 14.62
C LEU A 11 21.81 -29.54 14.18
N GLY A 12 21.41 -28.62 15.02
CA GLY A 12 22.20 -28.16 16.16
C GLY A 12 22.91 -26.88 15.75
N GLY A 13 22.29 -25.73 16.02
CA GLY A 13 22.91 -24.45 15.74
C GLY A 13 22.19 -23.32 16.47
N LEU A 14 22.30 -23.35 17.79
CA LEU A 14 21.96 -22.22 18.67
C LEU A 14 23.10 -21.19 18.52
N VAL A 15 22.82 -20.10 17.77
CA VAL A 15 23.71 -18.92 17.80
C VAL A 15 23.05 -17.84 18.64
N LEU A 16 23.59 -17.69 19.83
CA LEU A 16 23.23 -16.68 20.80
C LEU A 16 24.09 -15.45 20.49
N VAL A 17 23.48 -14.40 19.92
CA VAL A 17 24.14 -13.10 19.75
C VAL A 17 23.57 -12.14 20.80
N LEU A 18 24.34 -11.97 21.87
CA LEU A 18 24.21 -10.86 22.81
C LEU A 18 24.82 -9.61 22.15
N ALA A 19 24.03 -8.62 21.85
CA ALA A 19 24.52 -7.30 21.48
C ALA A 19 24.12 -6.29 22.55
N ALA A 20 25.14 -5.64 23.05
CA ALA A 20 25.22 -4.77 24.20
C ALA A 20 24.33 -3.51 24.07
N ILE A 21 23.80 -3.14 25.22
CA ILE A 21 23.12 -1.89 25.54
C ILE A 21 24.16 -0.76 25.54
N GLY A 22 24.02 0.19 24.64
CA GLY A 22 24.73 1.46 24.67
C GLY A 22 23.80 2.58 25.11
N LEU A 23 23.80 2.87 26.40
CA LEU A 23 23.16 4.03 27.02
C LEU A 23 24.08 5.24 26.88
N THR A 24 23.72 6.22 26.07
CA THR A 24 24.33 7.55 26.10
C THR A 24 23.30 8.59 26.54
N LEU A 25 23.40 8.95 27.82
CA LEU A 25 22.85 10.16 28.40
C LEU A 25 23.66 11.35 27.88
N PHE A 26 23.01 12.30 27.24
CA PHE A 26 23.56 13.63 27.07
C PHE A 26 22.52 14.64 27.52
N GLY A 27 22.73 15.16 28.71
CA GLY A 27 22.04 16.30 29.28
C GLY A 27 22.64 17.60 28.73
N GLY A 28 21.81 18.56 28.50
CA GLY A 28 22.20 19.92 28.15
C GLY A 28 21.09 20.91 28.52
N SER A 29 21.21 21.47 29.69
CA SER A 29 20.44 22.65 30.16
C SER A 29 20.92 23.90 29.47
N GLY A 30 20.02 24.85 29.22
CA GLY A 30 20.33 26.23 28.77
C GLY A 30 19.03 27.02 28.64
N THR A 31 18.58 27.54 29.74
CA THR A 31 18.32 28.90 30.21
C THR A 31 17.82 29.94 29.20
N ASP A 32 16.63 30.42 29.53
CA ASP A 32 16.05 31.80 29.49
C ASP A 32 16.64 32.84 28.54
N SER A 33 15.76 33.50 27.83
CA SER A 33 15.71 34.96 27.81
C SER A 33 14.37 35.49 27.29
N THR A 34 13.64 36.05 28.19
CA THR A 34 12.54 36.98 28.06
C THR A 34 12.97 38.23 27.27
N THR A 35 12.17 38.69 26.31
CA THR A 35 12.11 40.13 26.01
C THR A 35 10.72 40.52 25.52
N THR A 36 9.99 41.15 26.38
CA THR A 36 8.78 41.92 26.16
C THR A 36 9.13 43.20 25.37
N THR A 37 8.40 43.49 24.32
CA THR A 37 8.26 44.89 23.87
C THR A 37 6.84 45.11 23.34
N THR A 38 6.10 45.79 24.18
CA THR A 38 4.84 46.48 23.92
C THR A 38 5.09 47.65 22.97
N SER A 39 4.35 47.79 21.91
CA SER A 39 4.10 49.10 21.32
C SER A 39 2.72 49.17 20.68
N THR A 40 1.89 49.90 21.34
CA THR A 40 0.56 50.37 20.98
C THR A 40 0.66 51.46 19.93
N ARG A 41 -0.09 51.37 18.82
CA ARG A 41 -0.69 52.56 18.23
C ARG A 41 -1.88 52.20 17.33
N ALA A 42 -3.04 52.68 17.72
CA ALA A 42 -4.28 52.71 16.93
C ALA A 42 -4.17 53.76 15.83
N VAL A 43 -4.87 53.59 14.72
CA VAL A 43 -5.80 54.56 14.07
C VAL A 43 -6.55 53.88 12.91
N ALA A 44 -7.83 53.79 13.06
CA ALA A 44 -8.99 54.12 12.24
C ALA A 44 -9.01 53.77 10.72
N GLY A 45 -10.01 53.01 10.36
CA GLY A 45 -11.01 53.38 9.33
C GLY A 45 -10.69 52.89 7.94
N VAL A 46 -11.50 51.97 7.47
CA VAL A 46 -12.53 52.10 6.44
C VAL A 46 -13.08 50.70 6.07
N THR A 47 -14.36 50.61 6.13
CA THR A 47 -15.22 49.51 5.64
C THR A 47 -15.37 49.54 4.10
N PRO A 48 -16.19 48.67 3.55
CA PRO A 48 -15.92 47.30 3.09
C PRO A 48 -16.11 47.22 1.58
N THR A 49 -15.50 46.24 0.93
CA THR A 49 -16.10 45.83 -0.38
C THR A 49 -15.58 44.47 -0.80
N ALA A 50 -16.56 43.66 -1.16
CA ALA A 50 -16.54 42.56 -2.15
C ALA A 50 -15.87 41.25 -1.72
N ASN A 51 -16.77 40.30 -1.47
CA ASN A 51 -16.62 38.88 -1.68
C ASN A 51 -15.85 38.61 -2.97
N ALA A 52 -14.61 38.19 -2.85
CA ALA A 52 -13.95 37.41 -3.89
C ALA A 52 -14.27 35.93 -3.64
N PRO A 53 -14.75 35.18 -4.63
CA PRO A 53 -14.94 33.72 -4.46
C PRO A 53 -13.58 33.08 -4.25
N LYS A 54 -13.47 32.32 -3.15
CA LYS A 54 -12.35 31.45 -2.86
C LYS A 54 -12.16 30.50 -4.06
N PRO A 55 -10.96 30.41 -4.67
CA PRO A 55 -10.70 29.40 -5.68
C PRO A 55 -10.95 28.02 -5.06
N GLY A 56 -11.92 27.30 -5.60
CA GLY A 56 -12.12 25.88 -5.32
C GLY A 56 -10.88 25.10 -5.72
N PRO A 57 -10.62 23.95 -5.07
CA PRO A 57 -9.51 23.09 -5.49
C PRO A 57 -9.66 22.77 -6.98
N PRO A 58 -8.53 22.68 -7.72
CA PRO A 58 -8.60 22.35 -9.14
C PRO A 58 -9.29 20.99 -9.28
N ALA A 59 -10.39 20.97 -10.02
CA ALA A 59 -11.00 19.75 -10.48
C ALA A 59 -9.96 19.06 -11.37
N GLY A 60 -9.27 18.09 -10.79
CA GLY A 60 -8.40 17.19 -11.53
C GLY A 60 -9.26 16.48 -12.56
N ASN A 61 -9.11 16.86 -13.81
CA ASN A 61 -9.69 16.19 -14.96
C ASN A 61 -8.99 14.84 -15.11
N SER A 62 -9.33 13.88 -14.24
CA SER A 62 -8.99 12.48 -14.47
C SER A 62 -9.84 12.02 -15.64
N SER A 63 -9.33 12.20 -16.85
CA SER A 63 -9.78 11.43 -18.02
C SER A 63 -9.46 9.96 -17.75
N ALA A 64 -10.28 9.32 -16.92
CA ALA A 64 -10.30 7.88 -16.81
C ALA A 64 -10.81 7.37 -18.16
N SER A 65 -9.91 6.85 -18.99
CA SER A 65 -10.30 6.04 -20.13
C SER A 65 -11.31 5.01 -19.65
N PRO A 66 -12.39 4.74 -20.40
CA PRO A 66 -13.38 3.76 -19.99
C PRO A 66 -12.67 2.42 -19.80
N VAL A 67 -12.58 1.96 -18.55
CA VAL A 67 -12.03 0.64 -18.24
C VAL A 67 -13.02 -0.37 -18.79
N THR A 68 -12.66 -1.04 -19.87
CA THR A 68 -13.46 -2.14 -20.41
C THR A 68 -13.45 -3.26 -19.36
N LYS A 69 -14.61 -3.49 -18.74
CA LYS A 69 -14.73 -4.52 -17.71
C LYS A 69 -14.67 -5.91 -18.33
N THR A 70 -13.84 -6.77 -17.78
CA THR A 70 -13.71 -8.17 -18.21
C THR A 70 -14.73 -9.04 -17.49
N ALA A 71 -15.37 -9.97 -18.21
CA ALA A 71 -16.29 -10.92 -17.62
C ALA A 71 -15.60 -11.74 -16.53
N GLY A 72 -16.30 -12.00 -15.42
CA GLY A 72 -15.75 -12.73 -14.27
C GLY A 72 -14.99 -11.87 -13.26
N VAL A 73 -14.76 -10.59 -13.54
CA VAL A 73 -14.17 -9.65 -12.57
C VAL A 73 -15.28 -8.78 -11.97
N PRO A 74 -15.49 -8.80 -10.65
CA PRO A 74 -16.54 -8.02 -10.01
C PRO A 74 -16.21 -6.53 -10.01
N ASP A 75 -17.25 -5.68 -10.04
CA ASP A 75 -17.10 -4.22 -10.08
C ASP A 75 -16.25 -3.65 -8.94
N ARG A 76 -16.36 -4.25 -7.74
CA ARG A 76 -15.54 -3.86 -6.58
C ARG A 76 -14.04 -3.99 -6.83
N ALA A 77 -13.61 -4.98 -7.63
CA ALA A 77 -12.19 -5.13 -7.96
C ALA A 77 -11.68 -3.96 -8.82
N TYR A 78 -12.50 -3.43 -9.71
CA TYR A 78 -12.14 -2.22 -10.48
C TYR A 78 -12.10 -0.97 -9.60
N VAL A 79 -13.02 -0.84 -8.63
CA VAL A 79 -12.97 0.25 -7.64
C VAL A 79 -11.67 0.17 -6.84
N THR A 80 -11.31 -1.01 -6.35
CA THR A 80 -10.05 -1.22 -5.63
C THR A 80 -8.84 -0.96 -6.51
N LEU A 81 -8.86 -1.35 -7.79
CA LEU A 81 -7.75 -1.10 -8.72
C LEU A 81 -7.51 0.41 -8.92
N ILE A 82 -8.57 1.22 -8.98
CA ILE A 82 -8.47 2.69 -9.03
C ILE A 82 -7.75 3.23 -7.80
N GLU A 83 -8.05 2.71 -6.61
CA GLU A 83 -7.39 3.11 -5.36
C GLU A 83 -5.92 2.68 -5.32
N ILE A 84 -5.60 1.49 -5.86
CA ILE A 84 -4.23 1.01 -6.02
C ILE A 84 -3.44 1.92 -6.95
N ASP A 85 -3.98 2.23 -8.12
CA ASP A 85 -3.34 3.09 -9.13
C ASP A 85 -3.11 4.51 -8.60
N ALA A 86 -3.99 4.99 -7.74
CA ALA A 86 -3.86 6.26 -7.06
C ALA A 86 -2.92 6.23 -5.83
N GLY A 87 -2.36 5.07 -5.49
CA GLY A 87 -1.49 4.90 -4.33
C GLY A 87 -2.18 5.05 -2.97
N ARG A 88 -3.50 4.90 -2.91
CA ARG A 88 -4.28 5.07 -1.68
C ARG A 88 -4.66 3.76 -0.98
N TRP A 89 -4.67 2.65 -1.70
CA TRP A 89 -4.96 1.33 -1.13
C TRP A 89 -3.72 0.76 -0.41
N PRO A 90 -3.81 0.08 0.75
CA PRO A 90 -5.06 -0.23 1.48
C PRO A 90 -5.54 0.89 2.41
N GLY A 91 -4.85 2.03 2.47
CA GLY A 91 -5.19 3.15 3.35
C GLY A 91 -6.62 3.67 3.17
N SER A 92 -7.12 3.72 1.91
CA SER A 92 -8.49 4.14 1.60
C SER A 92 -9.56 3.23 2.19
N ALA A 93 -9.23 1.98 2.49
CA ALA A 93 -10.14 1.03 3.14
C ALA A 93 -10.28 1.29 4.64
N ASN A 94 -9.30 1.94 5.27
CA ASN A 94 -9.22 2.18 6.70
C ASN A 94 -9.55 0.92 7.55
N ALA A 95 -9.16 -0.25 7.07
CA ALA A 95 -9.46 -1.55 7.65
C ALA A 95 -8.18 -2.22 8.17
N GLN A 96 -8.08 -2.36 9.47
CA GLN A 96 -6.94 -3.02 10.10
C GLN A 96 -6.75 -4.46 9.58
N GLY A 97 -5.52 -4.83 9.25
CA GLY A 97 -5.16 -6.15 8.75
C GLY A 97 -5.45 -6.39 7.26
N THR A 98 -5.97 -5.37 6.53
CA THR A 98 -6.00 -5.37 5.07
C THR A 98 -4.58 -5.19 4.55
N LYS A 99 -4.20 -5.97 3.54
CA LYS A 99 -2.84 -5.98 2.99
C LYS A 99 -2.81 -5.54 1.54
N GLY A 100 -1.73 -4.86 1.18
CA GLY A 100 -1.51 -4.44 -0.20
C GLY A 100 -0.09 -3.91 -0.42
N GLY A 101 0.39 -4.07 -1.67
CA GLY A 101 1.74 -3.71 -2.07
C GLY A 101 2.81 -4.74 -1.70
N GLU A 102 2.42 -5.90 -1.16
CA GLU A 102 3.34 -6.99 -0.86
C GLU A 102 3.79 -7.68 -2.16
N GLN A 103 5.03 -8.16 -2.20
CA GLN A 103 5.56 -8.84 -3.37
C GLN A 103 4.84 -10.17 -3.61
N PHE A 104 4.25 -10.33 -4.80
CA PHE A 104 3.73 -11.62 -5.26
C PHE A 104 4.80 -12.37 -6.07
N MET A 105 5.19 -13.54 -5.60
CA MET A 105 6.35 -14.28 -6.14
C MET A 105 6.07 -15.03 -7.44
N ASN A 106 4.82 -15.17 -7.88
CA ASN A 106 4.41 -15.90 -9.09
C ASN A 106 5.08 -17.29 -9.24
N ARG A 107 5.24 -18.03 -8.15
CA ARG A 107 5.99 -19.31 -8.10
C ARG A 107 5.41 -20.39 -9.02
N GLY A 108 4.10 -20.34 -9.25
CA GLY A 108 3.40 -21.23 -10.18
C GLY A 108 3.47 -20.79 -11.64
N THR A 109 4.15 -19.69 -11.97
CA THR A 109 4.23 -19.09 -13.31
C THR A 109 2.86 -18.92 -14.00
N LYS A 110 1.81 -18.73 -13.19
CA LYS A 110 0.44 -18.52 -13.66
C LYS A 110 0.26 -17.18 -14.39
N LEU A 111 1.12 -16.21 -14.06
CA LEU A 111 1.19 -14.92 -14.75
C LEU A 111 2.44 -14.85 -15.63
N PRO A 112 2.44 -14.04 -16.72
CA PRO A 112 3.58 -13.90 -17.60
C PRO A 112 4.85 -13.49 -16.83
N PRO A 113 5.96 -14.25 -16.92
CA PRO A 113 7.18 -13.88 -16.19
C PRO A 113 7.92 -12.69 -16.81
N LYS A 114 7.60 -12.34 -18.05
CA LYS A 114 8.20 -11.26 -18.82
C LYS A 114 7.13 -10.47 -19.58
N ASP A 115 7.40 -9.20 -19.79
CA ASP A 115 6.60 -8.34 -20.65
C ASP A 115 6.87 -8.61 -22.16
N SER A 116 6.21 -7.85 -23.05
CA SER A 116 6.39 -7.95 -24.50
C SER A 116 7.80 -7.55 -24.99
N ALA A 117 8.55 -6.82 -24.19
CA ALA A 117 9.94 -6.44 -24.46
C ALA A 117 10.95 -7.45 -23.91
N GLY A 118 10.48 -8.53 -23.24
CA GLY A 118 11.35 -9.55 -22.65
C GLY A 118 11.87 -9.21 -21.25
N THR A 119 11.42 -8.08 -20.67
CA THR A 119 11.82 -7.63 -19.33
C THR A 119 11.04 -8.42 -18.26
N ALA A 120 11.73 -8.84 -17.21
CA ALA A 120 11.10 -9.56 -16.10
C ALA A 120 10.06 -8.70 -15.40
N VAL A 121 8.84 -9.21 -15.26
CA VAL A 121 7.74 -8.53 -14.55
C VAL A 121 7.84 -8.82 -13.07
N LYS A 122 7.82 -7.75 -12.25
CA LYS A 122 7.69 -7.82 -10.79
C LYS A 122 6.23 -7.63 -10.44
N TYR A 123 5.70 -8.51 -9.60
CA TYR A 123 4.30 -8.49 -9.21
C TYR A 123 4.11 -8.07 -7.76
N GLN A 124 3.01 -7.36 -7.49
CA GLN A 124 2.55 -6.99 -6.15
C GLN A 124 1.11 -7.44 -5.97
N GLU A 125 0.78 -7.92 -4.78
CA GLU A 125 -0.56 -8.38 -4.44
C GLU A 125 -1.29 -7.40 -3.53
N TRP A 126 -2.62 -7.38 -3.66
CA TRP A 126 -3.50 -6.47 -2.97
C TRP A 126 -4.81 -7.18 -2.61
N ASP A 127 -5.29 -7.02 -1.39
CA ASP A 127 -6.64 -7.45 -1.02
C ASP A 127 -7.66 -6.64 -1.82
N VAL A 128 -8.70 -7.30 -2.35
CA VAL A 128 -9.83 -6.60 -3.00
C VAL A 128 -10.71 -5.94 -1.98
N ASN A 129 -11.02 -6.66 -0.91
CA ASN A 129 -11.94 -6.22 0.14
C ASN A 129 -11.20 -5.88 1.43
N PRO A 130 -11.70 -4.91 2.21
CA PRO A 130 -11.22 -4.69 3.56
C PRO A 130 -11.38 -5.94 4.42
N LYS A 131 -10.36 -6.24 5.24
CA LYS A 131 -10.44 -7.36 6.18
C LYS A 131 -11.56 -7.12 7.19
N GLN A 132 -12.45 -8.08 7.32
CA GLN A 132 -13.52 -8.02 8.31
C GLN A 132 -13.00 -8.34 9.73
N PRO A 133 -13.51 -7.67 10.77
CA PRO A 133 -13.19 -8.01 12.16
C PRO A 133 -13.45 -9.48 12.46
N ASN A 134 -12.58 -10.12 13.20
CA ASN A 134 -12.70 -11.52 13.65
C ASN A 134 -12.83 -12.56 12.51
N ARG A 135 -12.48 -12.21 11.29
CA ARG A 135 -12.43 -13.11 10.14
C ARG A 135 -11.03 -13.15 9.53
N GLY A 136 -10.70 -14.24 8.85
CA GLY A 136 -9.56 -14.28 7.93
C GLY A 136 -9.76 -13.32 6.75
N ARG A 137 -8.70 -13.02 6.01
CA ARG A 137 -8.84 -12.37 4.70
C ARG A 137 -9.59 -13.32 3.76
N ASP A 138 -10.43 -12.79 2.88
CA ASP A 138 -11.09 -13.59 1.84
C ASP A 138 -10.10 -14.07 0.77
N ALA A 139 -10.60 -14.69 -0.29
CA ALA A 139 -9.76 -15.24 -1.37
C ALA A 139 -9.49 -14.23 -2.50
N GLU A 140 -10.19 -13.08 -2.51
CA GLU A 140 -10.10 -12.14 -3.62
C GLU A 140 -8.85 -11.28 -3.55
N ARG A 141 -8.08 -11.27 -4.65
CA ARG A 141 -6.87 -10.47 -4.78
C ARG A 141 -6.81 -9.76 -6.13
N ILE A 142 -6.13 -8.64 -6.15
CA ILE A 142 -5.59 -8.05 -7.37
C ILE A 142 -4.08 -8.25 -7.35
N VAL A 143 -3.51 -8.60 -8.49
CA VAL A 143 -2.06 -8.66 -8.69
C VAL A 143 -1.69 -7.68 -9.78
N THR A 144 -0.85 -6.70 -9.46
CA THR A 144 -0.37 -5.69 -10.40
C THR A 144 1.06 -5.99 -10.83
N GLY A 145 1.35 -5.84 -12.11
CA GLY A 145 2.69 -6.03 -12.68
C GLY A 145 3.41 -4.71 -12.92
N SER A 146 4.75 -4.74 -12.83
CA SER A 146 5.62 -3.60 -13.17
C SER A 146 5.52 -3.18 -14.63
N ASP A 147 4.92 -3.99 -15.49
CA ASP A 147 4.58 -3.73 -16.89
C ASP A 147 3.23 -2.98 -17.05
N GLY A 148 2.60 -2.62 -15.94
CA GLY A 148 1.28 -1.98 -15.93
C GLY A 148 0.12 -2.95 -16.02
N SER A 149 0.34 -4.26 -16.14
CA SER A 149 -0.72 -5.26 -16.13
C SER A 149 -1.42 -5.34 -14.76
N ALA A 150 -2.70 -5.73 -14.77
CA ALA A 150 -3.44 -6.02 -13.56
C ALA A 150 -4.29 -7.28 -13.76
N TRP A 151 -4.33 -8.12 -12.74
CA TRP A 151 -4.96 -9.43 -12.76
C TRP A 151 -5.82 -9.60 -11.51
N TYR A 152 -6.99 -10.21 -11.68
CA TYR A 152 -7.90 -10.55 -10.60
C TYR A 152 -7.88 -12.05 -10.36
N THR A 153 -7.94 -12.46 -9.10
CA THR A 153 -8.22 -13.82 -8.66
C THR A 153 -9.34 -13.82 -7.61
N GLY A 154 -10.30 -14.70 -7.75
CA GLY A 154 -11.39 -14.89 -6.79
C GLY A 154 -11.24 -16.15 -5.95
N ASP A 155 -10.20 -16.95 -6.19
CA ASP A 155 -10.00 -18.31 -5.68
C ASP A 155 -8.60 -18.49 -5.03
N HIS A 156 -8.06 -17.42 -4.47
CA HIS A 156 -6.77 -17.44 -3.75
C HIS A 156 -5.61 -17.94 -4.64
N TYR A 157 -5.48 -17.32 -5.82
CA TYR A 157 -4.40 -17.51 -6.80
C TYR A 157 -4.48 -18.84 -7.61
N GLU A 158 -5.62 -19.53 -7.62
CA GLU A 158 -5.80 -20.70 -8.47
C GLU A 158 -5.97 -20.30 -9.94
N THR A 159 -6.82 -19.32 -10.20
CA THR A 159 -7.02 -18.75 -11.52
C THR A 159 -6.83 -17.25 -11.56
N PHE A 160 -6.48 -16.69 -12.73
CA PHE A 160 -6.32 -15.27 -12.92
C PHE A 160 -7.10 -14.78 -14.15
N THR A 161 -7.81 -13.68 -13.99
CA THR A 161 -8.48 -12.98 -15.08
C THR A 161 -7.80 -11.62 -15.27
N ARG A 162 -7.37 -11.33 -16.51
CA ARG A 162 -6.72 -10.04 -16.81
C ARG A 162 -7.72 -8.92 -16.74
N MET A 163 -7.40 -7.86 -16.02
CA MET A 163 -8.21 -6.65 -15.88
C MET A 163 -7.80 -5.56 -16.88
N ARG A 164 -6.50 -5.49 -17.19
CA ARG A 164 -5.88 -4.58 -18.19
C ARG A 164 -4.53 -5.10 -18.67
#